data_84708a5df8bda9dc75f946868d457921
#
_entry.id   84708a5df8bda9dc75f946868d457921
#
_cell.length_a   1.000
_cell.length_b   1.000
_cell.length_c   1.000
_cell.angle_alpha   90.00
_cell.angle_beta   90.00
_cell.angle_gamma   90.00
#
_symmetry.space_group_name_H-M   'P 1'
#
loop_
_entity.id
_entity.type
_entity.pdbx_description
1 polymer ?
#
loop_
_entity_poly.entity_id
_entity_poly.type
_entity_poly.pdbx_seq_one_letter_code
_entity_poly.pdbx_strand_id
1 'polypeptide(L)'
;MSKSKVENDIVEKQKIISSLTLMDDLFMKVVLQDKECTEYILQTIMGDSTLKLKRQSLQKNLSNLHGHSLVLDCLCEDGNNNIYNIEIQNNISGAEPKRARYHAGLMDMHYLNKGNHFSQLPKSYVIFITANDVLHGKLQIYHIERTIQESGKPFWDESHIIYFNTSYVDNSPLGKLAEDFHAKETEQMNSDILSKRVALLKNAKPNEKGGKEMNVLLENYRKKALKEGIEKGIEKGIEKGREEEYIAKQKVIQLMGLLAEHGRIDDIKKSSIDQEYLQSLLLEFGL
;
A
#
# COMPACT_ATOMS: atom_id res chain seq x y z
N MET A 1 -23.77 24.69 10.39
CA MET A 1 -22.33 24.61 10.67
C MET A 1 -21.81 26.03 10.90
N SER A 2 -21.01 26.27 11.93
CA SER A 2 -20.49 27.63 12.21
C SER A 2 -19.44 28.01 11.15
N LYS A 3 -19.32 29.30 10.79
CA LYS A 3 -18.32 29.81 9.82
C LYS A 3 -16.89 29.33 10.16
N SER A 4 -16.52 29.30 11.43
CA SER A 4 -15.18 28.84 11.89
C SER A 4 -14.90 27.37 11.58
N LYS A 5 -15.93 26.50 11.59
CA LYS A 5 -15.77 25.06 11.27
C LYS A 5 -15.55 24.81 9.78
N VAL A 6 -16.15 25.64 8.92
CA VAL A 6 -15.96 25.60 7.47
C VAL A 6 -14.58 26.14 7.09
N GLU A 7 -14.13 27.22 7.70
CA GLU A 7 -12.79 27.78 7.48
C GLU A 7 -11.68 26.83 7.91
N ASN A 8 -11.81 26.18 9.06
CA ASN A 8 -10.85 25.17 9.52
C ASN A 8 -10.80 23.95 8.59
N ASP A 9 -11.94 23.47 8.07
CA ASP A 9 -11.99 22.35 7.12
C ASP A 9 -11.30 22.69 5.78
N ILE A 10 -11.42 23.95 5.32
CA ILE A 10 -10.73 24.43 4.11
C ILE A 10 -9.21 24.49 4.32
N VAL A 11 -8.76 25.02 5.45
CA VAL A 11 -7.32 25.12 5.78
C VAL A 11 -6.70 23.74 5.91
N GLU A 12 -7.39 22.80 6.57
CA GLU A 12 -6.91 21.42 6.72
C GLU A 12 -6.81 20.71 5.37
N LYS A 13 -7.82 20.87 4.50
CA LYS A 13 -7.80 20.32 3.13
C LYS A 13 -6.63 20.86 2.32
N GLN A 14 -6.39 22.18 2.36
CA GLN A 14 -5.27 22.80 1.66
C GLN A 14 -3.92 22.27 2.17
N LYS A 15 -3.77 22.10 3.48
CA LYS A 15 -2.57 21.53 4.09
C LYS A 15 -2.30 20.10 3.62
N ILE A 16 -3.34 19.28 3.54
CA ILE A 16 -3.22 17.91 2.98
C ILE A 16 -2.79 17.98 1.52
N ILE A 17 -3.51 18.76 0.69
CA ILE A 17 -3.25 18.88 -0.75
C ILE A 17 -1.81 19.34 -1.03
N SER A 18 -1.32 20.34 -0.32
CA SER A 18 0.04 20.84 -0.50
C SER A 18 1.13 19.82 -0.15
N SER A 19 0.84 18.91 0.78
CA SER A 19 1.82 17.88 1.19
C SER A 19 1.89 16.69 0.25
N LEU A 20 0.91 16.51 -0.67
CA LEU A 20 0.86 15.35 -1.56
C LEU A 20 2.00 15.36 -2.57
N THR A 21 2.56 14.18 -2.79
CA THR A 21 3.57 13.88 -3.80
C THR A 21 3.10 12.73 -4.70
N LEU A 22 3.79 12.47 -5.81
CA LEU A 22 3.46 11.33 -6.68
C LEU A 22 3.72 9.98 -5.99
N MET A 23 4.46 9.95 -4.87
CA MET A 23 4.61 8.76 -4.05
C MET A 23 3.38 8.46 -3.18
N ASP A 24 2.43 9.38 -3.04
CA ASP A 24 1.18 9.11 -2.34
C ASP A 24 0.27 8.24 -3.19
N ASP A 25 0.01 7.03 -2.73
CA ASP A 25 -0.79 6.01 -3.43
C ASP A 25 -2.14 6.55 -3.95
N LEU A 26 -2.89 7.25 -3.10
CA LEU A 26 -4.19 7.81 -3.50
C LEU A 26 -4.05 8.98 -4.47
N PHE A 27 -3.02 9.82 -4.31
CA PHE A 27 -2.80 10.94 -5.22
C PHE A 27 -2.33 10.45 -6.59
N MET A 28 -1.40 9.50 -6.61
CA MET A 28 -0.91 8.92 -7.86
C MET A 28 -2.03 8.25 -8.68
N LYS A 29 -2.99 7.59 -8.02
CA LYS A 29 -4.18 7.04 -8.69
C LYS A 29 -4.99 8.09 -9.45
N VAL A 30 -5.06 9.31 -8.91
CA VAL A 30 -5.73 10.43 -9.60
C VAL A 30 -4.86 10.98 -10.72
N VAL A 31 -3.55 11.08 -10.53
CA VAL A 31 -2.60 11.51 -11.58
C VAL A 31 -2.63 10.54 -12.76
N LEU A 32 -2.60 9.23 -12.49
CA LEU A 32 -2.66 8.18 -13.51
C LEU A 32 -4.01 8.06 -14.23
N GLN A 33 -5.05 8.83 -13.85
CA GLN A 33 -6.25 8.96 -14.70
C GLN A 33 -5.94 9.66 -16.02
N ASP A 34 -4.88 10.45 -16.06
CA ASP A 34 -4.36 11.04 -17.27
C ASP A 34 -3.43 10.06 -17.98
N LYS A 35 -3.84 9.67 -19.19
CA LYS A 35 -3.10 8.71 -20.00
C LYS A 35 -1.72 9.20 -20.40
N GLU A 36 -1.56 10.51 -20.66
CA GLU A 36 -0.27 11.11 -21.03
C GLU A 36 0.74 10.99 -19.88
N CYS A 37 0.28 11.18 -18.63
CA CYS A 37 1.13 10.97 -17.45
C CYS A 37 1.60 9.53 -17.34
N THR A 38 0.70 8.56 -17.55
CA THR A 38 1.06 7.13 -17.51
C THR A 38 2.01 6.76 -18.66
N GLU A 39 1.76 7.24 -19.87
CA GLU A 39 2.67 7.04 -21.01
C GLU A 39 4.07 7.59 -20.73
N TYR A 40 4.15 8.83 -20.21
CA TYR A 40 5.44 9.45 -19.89
C TYR A 40 6.24 8.65 -18.85
N ILE A 41 5.59 8.20 -17.80
CA ILE A 41 6.22 7.39 -16.76
C ILE A 41 6.74 6.07 -17.35
N LEU A 42 5.89 5.36 -18.11
CA LEU A 42 6.29 4.11 -18.76
C LEU A 42 7.40 4.31 -19.79
N GLN A 43 7.31 5.34 -20.64
CA GLN A 43 8.35 5.68 -21.61
C GLN A 43 9.71 5.89 -20.93
N THR A 44 9.71 6.59 -19.78
CA THR A 44 10.95 6.87 -19.04
C THR A 44 11.50 5.61 -18.38
N ILE A 45 10.66 4.80 -17.73
CA ILE A 45 11.09 3.56 -17.06
C ILE A 45 11.58 2.51 -18.08
N MET A 46 10.88 2.39 -19.20
CA MET A 46 11.20 1.42 -20.25
C MET A 46 12.32 1.90 -21.19
N GLY A 47 12.69 3.19 -21.13
CA GLY A 47 13.63 3.78 -22.07
C GLY A 47 13.12 3.82 -23.52
N ASP A 48 11.79 3.79 -23.72
CA ASP A 48 11.14 3.77 -25.03
C ASP A 48 10.18 4.94 -25.18
N SER A 49 10.63 6.01 -25.81
CA SER A 49 9.82 7.21 -26.10
C SER A 49 8.69 6.98 -27.10
N THR A 50 8.68 5.85 -27.80
CA THR A 50 7.65 5.49 -28.79
C THR A 50 6.47 4.73 -28.18
N LEU A 51 6.59 4.25 -26.93
CA LEU A 51 5.55 3.52 -26.22
C LEU A 51 4.26 4.35 -26.19
N LYS A 52 3.18 3.76 -26.66
CA LYS A 52 1.83 4.36 -26.63
C LYS A 52 0.84 3.36 -26.07
N LEU A 53 0.06 3.82 -25.11
CA LEU A 53 -0.97 3.00 -24.51
C LEU A 53 -2.20 2.89 -25.41
N LYS A 54 -2.71 1.68 -25.57
CA LYS A 54 -3.98 1.38 -26.20
C LYS A 54 -5.12 1.43 -25.18
N ARG A 55 -4.90 0.81 -24.01
CA ARG A 55 -5.86 0.76 -22.90
C ARG A 55 -5.18 1.01 -21.56
N GLN A 56 -5.99 1.50 -20.62
CA GLN A 56 -5.59 1.73 -19.24
C GLN A 56 -6.77 1.47 -18.32
N SER A 57 -6.54 0.81 -17.21
CA SER A 57 -7.53 0.54 -16.16
C SER A 57 -6.91 0.77 -14.80
N LEU A 58 -7.53 1.64 -14.01
CA LEU A 58 -7.12 1.90 -12.63
C LEU A 58 -7.92 1.02 -11.66
N GLN A 59 -7.30 0.64 -10.57
CA GLN A 59 -7.93 -0.17 -9.51
C GLN A 59 -8.56 -1.46 -10.07
N LYS A 60 -7.86 -2.11 -10.98
CA LYS A 60 -8.32 -3.36 -11.58
C LYS A 60 -8.30 -4.48 -10.55
N ASN A 61 -9.47 -5.00 -10.23
CA ASN A 61 -9.58 -6.16 -9.36
C ASN A 61 -9.29 -7.44 -10.17
N LEU A 62 -8.28 -8.19 -9.75
CA LEU A 62 -7.99 -9.54 -10.22
C LEU A 62 -8.42 -10.53 -9.13
N SER A 63 -9.57 -11.14 -9.33
CA SER A 63 -10.14 -12.10 -8.39
C SER A 63 -9.41 -13.43 -8.45
N ASN A 64 -9.06 -13.96 -7.28
CA ASN A 64 -8.56 -15.33 -7.13
C ASN A 64 -9.55 -16.12 -6.27
N LEU A 65 -10.17 -17.15 -6.84
CA LEU A 65 -11.18 -17.98 -6.18
C LEU A 65 -10.61 -18.83 -5.02
N HIS A 66 -9.30 -19.07 -5.01
CA HIS A 66 -8.63 -19.97 -4.07
C HIS A 66 -7.57 -19.29 -3.20
N GLY A 67 -7.41 -17.96 -3.29
CA GLY A 67 -6.36 -17.23 -2.59
C GLY A 67 -6.58 -15.73 -2.53
N HIS A 68 -5.49 -15.00 -2.32
CA HIS A 68 -5.53 -13.54 -2.28
C HIS A 68 -5.87 -12.95 -3.64
N SER A 69 -6.96 -12.20 -3.73
CA SER A 69 -7.24 -11.32 -4.85
C SER A 69 -6.35 -10.08 -4.79
N LEU A 70 -6.03 -9.50 -5.94
CA LEU A 70 -5.27 -8.25 -6.02
C LEU A 70 -6.13 -7.13 -6.60
N VAL A 71 -5.89 -5.93 -6.11
CA VAL A 71 -6.32 -4.71 -6.77
C VAL A 71 -5.07 -4.05 -7.32
N LEU A 72 -4.91 -4.08 -8.65
CA LEU A 72 -3.78 -3.47 -9.34
C LEU A 72 -3.98 -1.96 -9.41
N ASP A 73 -2.95 -1.19 -9.08
CA ASP A 73 -3.06 0.28 -9.08
C ASP A 73 -3.31 0.82 -10.49
N CYS A 74 -2.50 0.42 -11.44
CA CYS A 74 -2.69 0.80 -12.85
C CYS A 74 -2.27 -0.34 -13.78
N LEU A 75 -3.24 -0.89 -14.51
CA LEU A 75 -3.03 -1.92 -15.52
C LEU A 75 -3.15 -1.31 -16.91
N CYS A 76 -2.11 -1.42 -17.72
CA CYS A 76 -2.02 -0.82 -19.05
C CYS A 76 -1.73 -1.86 -20.12
N GLU A 77 -2.18 -1.58 -21.35
CA GLU A 77 -1.89 -2.33 -22.57
C GLU A 77 -1.39 -1.36 -23.64
N ASP A 78 -0.26 -1.66 -24.27
CA ASP A 78 0.30 -0.87 -25.36
C ASP A 78 -0.22 -1.30 -26.75
N GLY A 79 0.26 -0.62 -27.78
CA GLY A 79 -0.08 -0.92 -29.18
C GLY A 79 0.36 -2.31 -29.67
N ASN A 80 1.37 -2.91 -29.01
CA ASN A 80 1.91 -4.24 -29.30
C ASN A 80 1.27 -5.33 -28.44
N ASN A 81 0.23 -5.00 -27.66
CA ASN A 81 -0.46 -5.84 -26.68
C ASN A 81 0.44 -6.30 -25.52
N ASN A 82 1.54 -5.60 -25.23
CA ASN A 82 2.29 -5.80 -24.00
C ASN A 82 1.47 -5.25 -22.81
N ILE A 83 1.57 -5.93 -21.67
CA ILE A 83 0.80 -5.59 -20.47
C ILE A 83 1.73 -5.06 -19.39
N TYR A 84 1.34 -3.93 -18.80
CA TYR A 84 2.10 -3.27 -17.73
C TYR A 84 1.22 -3.12 -16.50
N ASN A 85 1.70 -3.60 -15.37
CA ASN A 85 1.12 -3.30 -14.06
C ASN A 85 2.05 -2.36 -13.33
N ILE A 86 1.59 -1.15 -13.01
CA ILE A 86 2.32 -0.14 -12.23
C ILE A 86 1.77 -0.16 -10.80
N GLU A 87 2.67 -0.34 -9.83
CA GLU A 87 2.40 -0.34 -8.39
C GLU A 87 3.24 0.72 -7.70
N ILE A 88 2.63 1.56 -6.86
CA ILE A 88 3.33 2.60 -6.10
C ILE A 88 3.48 2.13 -4.65
N GLN A 89 4.72 2.08 -4.14
CA GLN A 89 4.98 1.53 -2.81
C GLN A 89 5.89 2.43 -1.98
N ASN A 90 5.32 3.02 -0.94
CA ASN A 90 6.07 3.81 0.04
C ASN A 90 6.81 2.95 1.08
N ASN A 91 6.27 1.75 1.38
CA ASN A 91 6.81 0.84 2.37
C ASN A 91 7.53 -0.33 1.72
N ILE A 92 8.67 -0.74 2.26
CA ILE A 92 9.45 -1.89 1.78
C ILE A 92 8.62 -3.17 1.76
N SER A 93 7.81 -3.42 2.80
CA SER A 93 6.92 -4.60 2.89
C SER A 93 5.85 -4.65 1.80
N GLY A 94 5.55 -3.53 1.13
CA GLY A 94 4.61 -3.46 0.01
C GLY A 94 5.19 -3.92 -1.33
N ALA A 95 6.52 -4.06 -1.45
CA ALA A 95 7.20 -4.38 -2.71
C ALA A 95 8.10 -5.63 -2.60
N GLU A 96 7.73 -6.59 -1.77
CA GLU A 96 8.50 -7.82 -1.61
C GLU A 96 8.59 -8.65 -2.91
N PRO A 97 9.72 -9.32 -3.20
CA PRO A 97 9.90 -10.11 -4.42
C PRO A 97 8.83 -11.19 -4.62
N LYS A 98 8.33 -11.82 -3.54
CA LYS A 98 7.25 -12.81 -3.63
C LYS A 98 5.93 -12.17 -4.07
N ARG A 99 5.68 -10.92 -3.65
CA ARG A 99 4.49 -10.17 -4.08
C ARG A 99 4.57 -9.83 -5.58
N ALA A 100 5.71 -9.38 -6.07
CA ALA A 100 5.91 -9.13 -7.50
C ALA A 100 5.65 -10.37 -8.35
N ARG A 101 6.20 -11.53 -7.94
CA ARG A 101 5.93 -12.83 -8.57
C ARG A 101 4.44 -13.19 -8.54
N TYR A 102 3.74 -12.91 -7.44
CA TYR A 102 2.31 -13.20 -7.31
C TYR A 102 1.47 -12.31 -8.25
N HIS A 103 1.83 -11.04 -8.40
CA HIS A 103 1.20 -10.13 -9.37
C HIS A 103 1.36 -10.68 -10.79
N ALA A 104 2.56 -11.11 -11.20
CA ALA A 104 2.81 -11.69 -12.51
C ALA A 104 1.91 -12.92 -12.76
N GLY A 105 1.86 -13.86 -11.82
CA GLY A 105 1.02 -15.06 -11.97
C GLY A 105 -0.48 -14.78 -12.06
N LEU A 106 -0.99 -13.79 -11.31
CA LEU A 106 -2.41 -13.40 -11.42
C LEU A 106 -2.71 -12.66 -12.74
N MET A 107 -1.77 -11.87 -13.27
CA MET A 107 -1.89 -11.29 -14.60
C MET A 107 -1.99 -12.37 -15.65
N ASP A 108 -1.13 -13.38 -15.62
CA ASP A 108 -1.18 -14.53 -16.55
C ASP A 108 -2.53 -15.24 -16.49
N MET A 109 -3.03 -15.53 -15.28
CA MET A 109 -4.35 -16.13 -15.09
C MET A 109 -5.50 -15.27 -15.62
N HIS A 110 -5.34 -13.95 -15.58
CA HIS A 110 -6.37 -13.02 -16.07
C HIS A 110 -6.40 -12.92 -17.60
N TYR A 111 -5.24 -12.99 -18.24
CA TYR A 111 -5.12 -12.83 -19.69
C TYR A 111 -5.25 -14.13 -20.48
N LEU A 112 -4.98 -15.30 -19.88
CA LEU A 112 -5.14 -16.59 -20.54
C LEU A 112 -6.55 -17.15 -20.33
N ASN A 113 -7.39 -17.09 -21.36
CA ASN A 113 -8.72 -17.67 -21.30
C ASN A 113 -8.68 -19.21 -21.35
N LYS A 114 -9.69 -19.85 -20.73
CA LYS A 114 -9.85 -21.31 -20.78
C LYS A 114 -9.87 -21.82 -22.23
N GLY A 115 -9.02 -22.79 -22.52
CA GLY A 115 -8.89 -23.41 -23.84
C GLY A 115 -7.86 -22.75 -24.76
N ASN A 116 -7.31 -21.60 -24.38
CA ASN A 116 -6.25 -20.97 -25.15
C ASN A 116 -4.89 -21.65 -24.93
N HIS A 117 -4.05 -21.61 -25.96
CA HIS A 117 -2.67 -22.09 -25.85
C HIS A 117 -1.80 -21.11 -25.05
N PHE A 118 -0.83 -21.62 -24.26
CA PHE A 118 0.05 -20.78 -23.42
C PHE A 118 0.88 -19.76 -24.21
N SER A 119 1.20 -20.03 -25.48
CA SER A 119 1.87 -19.09 -26.37
C SER A 119 1.07 -17.81 -26.68
N GLN A 120 -0.19 -17.73 -26.24
CA GLN A 120 -1.04 -16.56 -26.35
C GLN A 120 -0.95 -15.63 -25.14
N LEU A 121 -0.17 -16.02 -24.11
CA LEU A 121 0.14 -15.09 -23.04
C LEU A 121 0.86 -13.85 -23.59
N PRO A 122 0.42 -12.65 -23.23
CA PRO A 122 1.09 -11.44 -23.65
C PRO A 122 2.42 -11.26 -22.89
N LYS A 123 3.38 -10.57 -23.47
CA LYS A 123 4.52 -10.05 -22.74
C LYS A 123 4.03 -9.17 -21.61
N SER A 124 4.49 -9.41 -20.39
CA SER A 124 4.00 -8.75 -19.19
C SER A 124 5.12 -8.11 -18.36
N TYR A 125 4.81 -6.96 -17.76
CA TYR A 125 5.71 -6.20 -16.90
C TYR A 125 5.02 -5.88 -15.60
N VAL A 126 5.59 -6.31 -14.48
CA VAL A 126 5.20 -5.86 -13.14
C VAL A 126 6.21 -4.82 -12.69
N ILE A 127 5.78 -3.57 -12.56
CA ILE A 127 6.63 -2.42 -12.28
C ILE A 127 6.29 -1.90 -10.88
N PHE A 128 7.23 -2.06 -9.94
CA PHE A 128 7.14 -1.43 -8.63
C PHE A 128 7.93 -0.13 -8.64
N ILE A 129 7.24 1.00 -8.40
CA ILE A 129 7.85 2.30 -8.14
C ILE A 129 7.93 2.44 -6.63
N THR A 130 9.15 2.49 -6.09
CA THR A 130 9.40 2.40 -4.65
C THR A 130 10.06 3.65 -4.11
N ALA A 131 9.63 4.12 -2.93
CA ALA A 131 10.25 5.25 -2.24
C ALA A 131 11.66 4.92 -1.70
N ASN A 132 11.95 3.62 -1.53
CA ASN A 132 13.20 3.14 -0.93
C ASN A 132 13.78 2.01 -1.78
N ASP A 133 15.07 1.75 -1.62
CA ASP A 133 15.77 0.63 -2.27
C ASP A 133 15.39 -0.71 -1.61
N VAL A 134 14.36 -1.37 -2.12
CA VAL A 134 13.84 -2.64 -1.60
C VAL A 134 14.81 -3.80 -1.78
N LEU A 135 15.63 -3.76 -2.83
CA LEU A 135 16.56 -4.84 -3.18
C LEU A 135 17.99 -4.61 -2.66
N HIS A 136 18.22 -3.46 -2.00
CA HIS A 136 19.48 -3.10 -1.33
C HIS A 136 20.74 -3.14 -2.22
N GLY A 137 20.56 -3.06 -3.55
CA GLY A 137 21.67 -3.07 -4.52
C GLY A 137 22.22 -1.69 -4.84
N LYS A 138 21.65 -0.61 -4.27
CA LYS A 138 22.01 0.79 -4.53
C LYS A 138 21.92 1.18 -6.00
N LEU A 139 20.96 0.60 -6.72
CA LEU A 139 20.66 0.93 -8.11
C LEU A 139 19.36 1.72 -8.20
N GLN A 140 19.26 2.54 -9.24
CA GLN A 140 18.07 3.32 -9.54
C GLN A 140 16.95 2.45 -10.14
N ILE A 141 17.33 1.45 -10.93
CA ILE A 141 16.40 0.51 -11.54
C ILE A 141 16.96 -0.92 -11.50
N TYR A 142 16.08 -1.88 -11.30
CA TYR A 142 16.40 -3.31 -11.31
C TYR A 142 15.48 -4.00 -12.31
N HIS A 143 16.07 -4.73 -13.24
CA HIS A 143 15.37 -5.63 -14.14
C HIS A 143 15.57 -7.06 -13.67
N ILE A 144 14.48 -7.74 -13.35
CA ILE A 144 14.49 -9.10 -12.83
C ILE A 144 14.00 -10.02 -13.95
N GLU A 145 14.92 -10.85 -14.43
CA GLU A 145 14.72 -11.80 -15.53
C GLU A 145 15.02 -13.22 -15.08
N ARG A 146 14.36 -14.19 -15.70
CA ARG A 146 14.68 -15.60 -15.46
C ARG A 146 15.76 -16.07 -16.41
N THR A 147 16.70 -16.84 -15.86
CA THR A 147 17.83 -17.43 -16.62
C THR A 147 17.89 -18.92 -16.40
N ILE A 148 18.35 -19.64 -17.43
CA ILE A 148 18.67 -21.07 -17.36
C ILE A 148 20.03 -21.18 -16.68
N GLN A 149 20.10 -21.74 -15.48
CA GLN A 149 21.32 -21.81 -14.66
C GLN A 149 22.50 -22.45 -15.37
N GLU A 150 22.26 -23.56 -16.09
CA GLU A 150 23.29 -24.38 -16.72
C GLU A 150 23.95 -23.67 -17.91
N SER A 151 23.25 -22.77 -18.57
CA SER A 151 23.72 -22.10 -19.78
C SER A 151 23.93 -20.60 -19.62
N GLY A 152 23.41 -19.97 -18.55
CA GLY A 152 23.37 -18.53 -18.35
C GLY A 152 22.48 -17.79 -19.36
N LYS A 153 21.74 -18.49 -20.21
CA LYS A 153 20.87 -17.90 -21.23
C LYS A 153 19.53 -17.45 -20.63
N PRO A 154 18.91 -16.40 -21.17
CA PRO A 154 17.53 -16.04 -20.80
C PRO A 154 16.56 -17.18 -21.00
N PHE A 155 15.53 -17.26 -20.12
CA PHE A 155 14.50 -18.28 -20.22
C PHE A 155 13.42 -17.96 -21.27
N TRP A 156 13.32 -16.73 -21.70
CA TRP A 156 12.43 -16.24 -22.77
C TRP A 156 10.94 -16.47 -22.50
N ASP A 157 10.51 -16.36 -21.24
CA ASP A 157 9.09 -16.50 -20.85
C ASP A 157 8.30 -15.20 -20.96
N GLU A 158 8.96 -14.10 -21.36
CA GLU A 158 8.34 -12.78 -21.57
C GLU A 158 7.58 -12.21 -20.36
N SER A 159 7.90 -12.67 -19.15
CA SER A 159 7.37 -12.17 -17.89
C SER A 159 8.47 -11.43 -17.12
N HIS A 160 8.34 -10.11 -17.04
CA HIS A 160 9.36 -9.20 -16.53
C HIS A 160 8.93 -8.55 -15.22
N ILE A 161 9.87 -8.33 -14.30
CA ILE A 161 9.63 -7.55 -13.09
C ILE A 161 10.65 -6.42 -13.05
N ILE A 162 10.18 -5.20 -12.81
CA ILE A 162 11.01 -4.00 -12.72
C ILE A 162 10.79 -3.34 -11.37
N TYR A 163 11.89 -2.97 -10.69
CA TYR A 163 11.85 -2.09 -9.54
C TYR A 163 12.49 -0.76 -9.92
N PHE A 164 11.73 0.31 -9.86
CA PHE A 164 12.22 1.67 -9.98
C PHE A 164 12.35 2.29 -8.60
N ASN A 165 13.59 2.46 -8.15
CA ASN A 165 13.94 3.02 -6.85
C ASN A 165 14.04 4.55 -6.97
N THR A 166 13.04 5.27 -6.46
CA THR A 166 13.00 6.74 -6.51
C THR A 166 13.84 7.42 -5.43
N SER A 167 14.47 6.67 -4.51
CA SER A 167 15.42 7.25 -3.55
C SER A 167 16.77 7.61 -4.19
N TYR A 168 17.03 7.11 -5.40
CA TYR A 168 18.24 7.42 -6.16
C TYR A 168 17.96 8.52 -7.17
N VAL A 169 18.69 9.62 -7.08
CA VAL A 169 18.50 10.82 -7.89
C VAL A 169 19.79 11.17 -8.60
N ASP A 170 19.72 11.40 -9.91
CA ASP A 170 20.82 11.87 -10.75
C ASP A 170 20.27 12.70 -11.94
N ASN A 171 21.17 13.15 -12.84
CA ASN A 171 20.77 13.94 -14.01
C ASN A 171 20.20 13.10 -15.18
N SER A 172 20.06 11.78 -15.02
CA SER A 172 19.43 10.92 -16.04
C SER A 172 17.93 11.19 -16.16
N PRO A 173 17.27 10.73 -17.23
CA PRO A 173 15.81 10.78 -17.32
C PRO A 173 15.10 10.07 -16.15
N LEU A 174 15.64 8.95 -15.68
CA LEU A 174 15.12 8.24 -14.52
C LEU A 174 15.34 9.02 -13.22
N GLY A 175 16.51 9.66 -13.04
CA GLY A 175 16.79 10.49 -11.87
C GLY A 175 15.86 11.69 -11.79
N LYS A 176 15.60 12.36 -12.90
CA LYS A 176 14.63 13.45 -12.99
C LYS A 176 13.21 12.98 -12.71
N LEU A 177 12.82 11.81 -13.20
CA LEU A 177 11.53 11.20 -12.86
C LEU A 177 11.47 10.87 -11.36
N ALA A 178 12.55 10.37 -10.76
CA ALA A 178 12.61 10.12 -9.31
C ALA A 178 12.42 11.41 -8.49
N GLU A 179 13.04 12.52 -8.89
CA GLU A 179 12.81 13.84 -8.29
C GLU A 179 11.34 14.25 -8.39
N ASP A 180 10.72 14.09 -9.56
CA ASP A 180 9.30 14.41 -9.78
C ASP A 180 8.38 13.63 -8.82
N PHE A 181 8.71 12.37 -8.51
CA PHE A 181 7.94 11.56 -7.57
C PHE A 181 7.94 12.11 -6.14
N HIS A 182 8.99 12.81 -5.73
CA HIS A 182 9.12 13.41 -4.40
C HIS A 182 8.83 14.92 -4.36
N ALA A 183 8.64 15.56 -5.51
CA ALA A 183 8.36 16.99 -5.61
C ALA A 183 7.01 17.34 -4.95
N LYS A 184 7.01 18.31 -4.05
CA LYS A 184 5.81 18.85 -3.43
C LYS A 184 5.19 19.98 -4.24
N GLU A 185 6.04 20.78 -4.86
CA GLU A 185 5.64 21.93 -5.66
C GLU A 185 5.87 21.65 -7.14
N THR A 186 4.98 22.16 -7.98
CA THR A 186 5.03 21.94 -9.43
C THR A 186 6.25 22.55 -10.11
N GLU A 187 6.79 23.62 -9.52
CA GLU A 187 7.99 24.33 -9.97
C GLU A 187 9.28 23.52 -9.76
N GLN A 188 9.22 22.50 -8.89
CA GLN A 188 10.33 21.58 -8.63
C GLN A 188 10.34 20.38 -9.58
N MET A 189 9.28 20.22 -10.37
CA MET A 189 9.15 19.08 -11.28
C MET A 189 9.90 19.30 -12.59
N ASN A 190 10.59 18.26 -13.06
CA ASN A 190 11.34 18.26 -14.32
C ASN A 190 10.43 18.02 -15.54
N SER A 191 9.34 17.27 -15.34
CA SER A 191 8.40 16.92 -16.41
C SER A 191 7.27 17.92 -16.53
N ASP A 192 7.15 18.59 -17.67
CA ASP A 192 6.03 19.46 -18.01
C ASP A 192 4.68 18.71 -17.98
N ILE A 193 4.66 17.42 -18.37
CA ILE A 193 3.45 16.61 -18.41
C ILE A 193 2.94 16.38 -17.00
N LEU A 194 3.81 15.90 -16.10
CA LEU A 194 3.46 15.64 -14.72
C LEU A 194 3.16 16.94 -13.96
N SER A 195 4.00 17.98 -14.15
CA SER A 195 3.82 19.29 -13.52
C SER A 195 2.46 19.91 -13.86
N LYS A 196 2.05 19.93 -15.15
CA LYS A 196 0.74 20.43 -15.58
C LYS A 196 -0.41 19.66 -14.95
N ARG A 197 -0.30 18.31 -14.88
CA ARG A 197 -1.34 17.48 -14.24
C ARG A 197 -1.43 17.73 -12.74
N VAL A 198 -0.29 17.80 -12.05
CA VAL A 198 -0.23 18.08 -10.61
C VAL A 198 -0.76 19.49 -10.32
N ALA A 199 -0.37 20.51 -11.10
CA ALA A 199 -0.90 21.86 -10.99
C ALA A 199 -2.42 21.92 -11.15
N LEU A 200 -2.95 21.22 -12.16
CA LEU A 200 -4.40 21.13 -12.39
C LEU A 200 -5.11 20.51 -11.19
N LEU A 201 -4.53 19.53 -10.54
CA LEU A 201 -5.13 18.87 -9.38
C LEU A 201 -5.03 19.73 -8.10
N LYS A 202 -3.84 20.27 -7.82
CA LYS A 202 -3.58 21.03 -6.57
C LYS A 202 -4.24 22.41 -6.57
N ASN A 203 -4.31 23.09 -7.72
CA ASN A 203 -4.77 24.47 -7.83
C ASN A 203 -6.22 24.61 -8.33
N ALA A 204 -6.91 23.50 -8.64
CA ALA A 204 -8.25 23.53 -9.17
C ALA A 204 -9.28 24.00 -8.14
N LYS A 205 -10.24 24.81 -8.59
CA LYS A 205 -11.41 25.14 -7.77
C LYS A 205 -12.32 23.93 -7.60
N PRO A 206 -13.09 23.84 -6.49
CA PRO A 206 -13.92 22.67 -6.17
C PRO A 206 -14.88 22.21 -7.29
N ASN A 207 -15.35 23.14 -8.10
CA ASN A 207 -16.32 22.86 -9.17
C ASN A 207 -15.66 22.50 -10.53
N GLU A 208 -14.36 22.68 -10.65
CA GLU A 208 -13.56 22.32 -11.83
C GLU A 208 -13.26 20.81 -11.83
N LYS A 209 -12.84 20.27 -12.99
CA LYS A 209 -12.54 18.83 -13.14
C LYS A 209 -11.53 18.36 -12.09
N GLY A 210 -10.38 19.03 -11.99
CA GLY A 210 -9.34 18.70 -11.02
C GLY A 210 -9.82 18.81 -9.56
N GLY A 211 -10.62 19.84 -9.23
CA GLY A 211 -11.19 20.02 -7.90
C GLY A 211 -12.19 18.92 -7.52
N LYS A 212 -12.99 18.42 -8.47
CA LYS A 212 -13.88 17.26 -8.23
C LYS A 212 -13.07 16.00 -7.99
N GLU A 213 -12.02 15.74 -8.78
CA GLU A 213 -11.11 14.62 -8.60
C GLU A 213 -10.43 14.68 -7.22
N MET A 214 -9.96 15.86 -6.80
CA MET A 214 -9.36 16.07 -5.48
C MET A 214 -10.35 15.92 -4.32
N ASN A 215 -11.60 16.31 -4.48
CA ASN A 215 -12.61 16.08 -3.45
C ASN A 215 -12.84 14.58 -3.21
N VAL A 216 -12.94 13.77 -4.27
CA VAL A 216 -13.05 12.31 -4.16
C VAL A 216 -11.81 11.72 -3.48
N LEU A 217 -10.62 12.21 -3.84
CA LEU A 217 -9.37 11.82 -3.21
C LEU A 217 -9.39 12.09 -1.69
N LEU A 218 -9.73 13.30 -1.28
CA LEU A 218 -9.79 13.67 0.14
C LEU A 218 -10.81 12.85 0.93
N GLU A 219 -11.95 12.51 0.34
CA GLU A 219 -12.90 11.59 0.96
C GLU A 219 -12.31 10.20 1.15
N ASN A 220 -11.56 9.69 0.17
CA ASN A 220 -10.87 8.41 0.28
C ASN A 220 -9.78 8.43 1.35
N TYR A 221 -9.01 9.52 1.47
CA TYR A 221 -8.06 9.72 2.58
C TYR A 221 -8.76 9.65 3.94
N ARG A 222 -9.87 10.36 4.10
CA ARG A 222 -10.64 10.34 5.35
C ARG A 222 -11.15 8.93 5.68
N LYS A 223 -11.69 8.21 4.70
CA LYS A 223 -12.15 6.82 4.88
C LYS A 223 -11.01 5.89 5.27
N LYS A 224 -9.85 6.02 4.62
CA LYS A 224 -8.66 5.23 4.92
C LYS A 224 -8.15 5.51 6.34
N ALA A 225 -8.02 6.79 6.71
CA ALA A 225 -7.58 7.19 8.05
C ALA A 225 -8.54 6.70 9.15
N LEU A 226 -9.86 6.76 8.91
CA LEU A 226 -10.87 6.26 9.84
C LEU A 226 -10.74 4.73 10.02
N LYS A 227 -10.59 3.98 8.92
CA LYS A 227 -10.42 2.53 8.96
C LYS A 227 -9.17 2.13 9.74
N GLU A 228 -8.02 2.75 9.43
CA GLU A 228 -6.76 2.52 10.13
C GLU A 228 -6.85 2.89 11.62
N GLY A 229 -7.57 3.97 11.96
CA GLY A 229 -7.83 4.38 13.33
C GLY A 229 -8.65 3.35 14.10
N ILE A 230 -9.69 2.78 13.48
CA ILE A 230 -10.53 1.72 14.06
C ILE A 230 -9.69 0.45 14.25
N GLU A 231 -8.94 0.00 13.24
CA GLU A 231 -8.11 -1.20 13.32
C GLU A 231 -7.07 -1.09 14.45
N LYS A 232 -6.35 0.02 14.53
CA LYS A 232 -5.40 0.30 15.62
C LYS A 232 -6.08 0.38 17.00
N GLY A 233 -7.30 0.91 17.06
CA GLY A 233 -8.10 0.97 18.28
C GLY A 233 -8.48 -0.42 18.76
N ILE A 234 -8.93 -1.29 17.87
CA ILE A 234 -9.27 -2.70 18.15
C ILE A 234 -8.02 -3.47 18.63
N GLU A 235 -6.90 -3.34 17.91
CA GLU A 235 -5.65 -4.02 18.25
C GLU A 235 -5.17 -3.66 19.67
N LYS A 236 -5.12 -2.35 19.96
CA LYS A 236 -4.78 -1.86 21.32
C LYS A 236 -5.78 -2.32 22.39
N GLY A 237 -7.08 -2.38 22.06
CA GLY A 237 -8.09 -2.88 22.96
C GLY A 237 -7.91 -4.35 23.29
N ILE A 238 -7.58 -5.18 22.28
CA ILE A 238 -7.30 -6.62 22.46
C ILE A 238 -6.03 -6.81 23.31
N GLU A 239 -4.97 -6.07 23.01
CA GLU A 239 -3.71 -6.15 23.75
C GLU A 239 -3.90 -5.79 25.22
N LYS A 240 -4.59 -4.67 25.48
CA LYS A 240 -4.90 -4.24 26.85
C LYS A 240 -5.79 -5.24 27.58
N GLY A 241 -6.81 -5.79 26.92
CA GLY A 241 -7.66 -6.82 27.50
C GLY A 241 -6.91 -8.10 27.87
N ARG A 242 -5.95 -8.53 27.02
CA ARG A 242 -5.08 -9.68 27.34
C ARG A 242 -4.15 -9.41 28.54
N GLU A 243 -3.62 -8.20 28.62
CA GLU A 243 -2.76 -7.80 29.74
C GLU A 243 -3.54 -7.76 31.06
N GLU A 244 -4.75 -7.17 31.05
CA GLU A 244 -5.65 -7.15 32.21
C GLU A 244 -6.05 -8.57 32.65
N GLU A 245 -6.38 -9.45 31.69
CA GLU A 245 -6.69 -10.86 31.99
C GLU A 245 -5.49 -11.60 32.57
N TYR A 246 -4.30 -11.36 32.03
CA TYR A 246 -3.07 -11.96 32.55
C TYR A 246 -2.79 -11.54 33.99
N ILE A 247 -2.90 -10.23 34.28
CA ILE A 247 -2.71 -9.68 35.64
C ILE A 247 -3.76 -10.28 36.60
N ALA A 248 -5.02 -10.35 36.18
CA ALA A 248 -6.08 -10.95 37.01
C ALA A 248 -5.80 -12.43 37.32
N LYS A 249 -5.35 -13.22 36.33
CA LYS A 249 -4.93 -14.62 36.55
C LYS A 249 -3.77 -14.74 37.52
N GLN A 250 -2.77 -13.87 37.43
CA GLN A 250 -1.62 -13.86 38.34
C GLN A 250 -2.06 -13.57 39.79
N LYS A 251 -2.97 -12.62 40.00
CA LYS A 251 -3.53 -12.32 41.32
C LYS A 251 -4.26 -13.52 41.92
N VAL A 252 -5.05 -14.24 41.11
CA VAL A 252 -5.74 -15.45 41.59
C VAL A 252 -4.73 -16.54 41.96
N ILE A 253 -3.70 -16.77 41.14
CA ILE A 253 -2.62 -17.76 41.47
C ILE A 253 -1.94 -17.38 42.76
N GLN A 254 -1.58 -16.12 42.95
CA GLN A 254 -0.97 -15.61 44.16
C GLN A 254 -1.87 -15.81 45.38
N LEU A 255 -3.15 -15.50 45.27
CA LEU A 255 -4.14 -15.74 46.33
C LEU A 255 -4.20 -17.21 46.72
N MET A 256 -4.25 -18.12 45.72
CA MET A 256 -4.28 -19.58 46.00
C MET A 256 -3.05 -20.05 46.77
N GLY A 257 -1.88 -19.51 46.41
CA GLY A 257 -0.62 -19.78 47.18
C GLY A 257 -0.72 -19.32 48.62
N LEU A 258 -1.16 -18.08 48.83
CA LEU A 258 -1.30 -17.52 50.18
C LEU A 258 -2.35 -18.28 51.05
N LEU A 259 -3.46 -18.66 50.47
CA LEU A 259 -4.49 -19.46 51.15
C LEU A 259 -3.97 -20.84 51.52
N ALA A 260 -3.18 -21.47 50.66
CA ALA A 260 -2.57 -22.77 50.95
C ALA A 260 -1.55 -22.68 52.11
N GLU A 261 -0.67 -21.65 52.11
CA GLU A 261 0.28 -21.38 53.16
C GLU A 261 -0.38 -21.16 54.53
N HIS A 262 -1.55 -20.51 54.52
CA HIS A 262 -2.33 -20.29 55.78
C HIS A 262 -3.28 -21.46 56.14
N GLY A 263 -3.24 -22.58 55.42
CA GLY A 263 -4.07 -23.75 55.68
C GLY A 263 -5.56 -23.57 55.38
N ARG A 264 -5.94 -22.50 54.60
CA ARG A 264 -7.32 -22.13 54.28
C ARG A 264 -7.86 -22.89 53.07
N ILE A 265 -7.79 -24.22 53.09
CA ILE A 265 -8.15 -25.09 51.95
C ILE A 265 -9.63 -25.00 51.58
N ASP A 266 -10.52 -24.80 52.54
CA ASP A 266 -11.95 -24.65 52.27
C ASP A 266 -12.27 -23.35 51.53
N ASP A 267 -11.51 -22.29 51.74
CA ASP A 267 -11.61 -21.04 51.02
C ASP A 267 -11.15 -21.17 49.57
N ILE A 268 -10.16 -21.99 49.29
CA ILE A 268 -9.73 -22.33 47.93
C ILE A 268 -10.87 -23.02 47.18
N LYS A 269 -11.54 -24.01 47.80
CA LYS A 269 -12.65 -24.71 47.18
C LYS A 269 -13.84 -23.78 46.93
N LYS A 270 -14.17 -22.95 47.90
CA LYS A 270 -15.32 -22.03 47.79
C LYS A 270 -15.08 -20.95 46.74
N SER A 271 -13.88 -20.35 46.70
CA SER A 271 -13.53 -19.31 45.73
C SER A 271 -13.46 -19.82 44.30
N SER A 272 -13.26 -21.13 44.06
CA SER A 272 -13.24 -21.71 42.72
C SER A 272 -14.64 -21.82 42.06
N ILE A 273 -15.73 -21.71 42.86
CA ILE A 273 -17.11 -21.82 42.41
C ILE A 273 -17.94 -20.54 42.69
N ASP A 274 -17.47 -19.68 43.58
CA ASP A 274 -18.13 -18.44 44.02
C ASP A 274 -17.22 -17.24 43.67
N GLN A 275 -17.61 -16.50 42.63
CA GLN A 275 -16.83 -15.40 42.11
C GLN A 275 -16.86 -14.14 42.99
N GLU A 276 -17.98 -13.92 43.73
CA GLU A 276 -18.09 -12.82 44.70
C GLU A 276 -17.17 -13.10 45.89
N TYR A 277 -17.16 -14.35 46.35
CA TYR A 277 -16.25 -14.78 47.40
C TYR A 277 -14.78 -14.68 47.00
N LEU A 278 -14.43 -15.02 45.76
CA LEU A 278 -13.09 -14.83 45.24
C LEU A 278 -12.68 -13.34 45.30
N GLN A 279 -13.56 -12.44 44.87
CA GLN A 279 -13.29 -10.99 44.95
C GLN A 279 -13.11 -10.49 46.39
N SER A 280 -13.89 -11.00 47.32
CA SER A 280 -13.75 -10.64 48.75
C SER A 280 -12.40 -11.09 49.30
N LEU A 281 -11.91 -12.26 48.91
CA LEU A 281 -10.59 -12.76 49.32
C LEU A 281 -9.42 -11.98 48.64
N LEU A 282 -9.55 -11.60 47.41
CA LEU A 282 -8.55 -10.73 46.74
C LEU A 282 -8.41 -9.41 47.49
N LEU A 283 -9.52 -8.80 47.91
CA LEU A 283 -9.52 -7.59 48.74
C LEU A 283 -8.90 -7.82 50.10
N GLU A 284 -9.23 -8.94 50.79
CA GLU A 284 -8.69 -9.32 52.10
C GLU A 284 -7.15 -9.42 52.07
N PHE A 285 -6.60 -9.97 50.99
CA PHE A 285 -5.16 -10.16 50.84
C PHE A 285 -4.46 -8.98 50.12
N GLY A 286 -5.19 -7.91 49.74
CA GLY A 286 -4.63 -6.71 49.10
C GLY A 286 -4.15 -6.94 47.67
N LEU A 287 -4.75 -7.85 46.91
CA LEU A 287 -4.36 -8.25 45.56
C LEU A 287 -5.19 -7.57 44.44
#